data_c920c3558aa355f1aef29b6c78f0888b
#
_entry.id   c920c3558aa355f1aef29b6c78f0888b
#
_cell.length_a   1.000
_cell.length_b   1.000
_cell.length_c   1.000
_cell.angle_alpha   90.00
_cell.angle_beta   90.00
_cell.angle_gamma   90.00
#
_symmetry.space_group_name_H-M   'P 1'
#
loop_
_entity.id
_entity.type
_entity.pdbx_description
1 polymer ?
#
loop_
_entity_poly.entity_id
_entity_poly.type
_entity_poly.pdbx_seq_one_letter_code
_entity_poly.pdbx_strand_id
1 'polypeptide(L)'
;MPQAIIFDVEATDKNDAVIIEAASLDVTSINPLAVGNPWVQRYNPGKPISLGALATHHILDEELVNCPSSSSFRLPAGTKYIIGHSVDFDWEAIGSPEVKRICTLALSRSLWPDLDSHTQSALLYNFERATAREQLRDAHSALADVWICSKILGQILEKLKPSSLDALWEMSEKARIPTTMPFGKHKGELISQVPSDYKQWMLRQDNVSPYLRKALELTTR
;
A
#
# COMPACT_ATOMS: atom_id res chain seq x y z
N MET A 1 -1.80 19.90 12.21
CA MET A 1 -2.22 18.85 11.27
C MET A 1 -1.14 17.80 11.27
N PRO A 2 -1.47 16.50 11.20
CA PRO A 2 -0.47 15.44 11.21
C PRO A 2 0.37 15.50 9.94
N GLN A 3 1.66 15.17 10.09
CA GLN A 3 2.56 15.07 8.94
C GLN A 3 2.45 13.70 8.23
N ALA A 4 1.87 12.71 8.90
CA ALA A 4 1.71 11.35 8.40
C ALA A 4 0.28 10.87 8.61
N ILE A 5 -0.25 10.15 7.63
CA ILE A 5 -1.53 9.47 7.69
C ILE A 5 -1.37 8.02 7.24
N ILE A 6 -2.14 7.12 7.85
CA ILE A 6 -2.44 5.84 7.22
C ILE A 6 -3.57 6.11 6.25
N PHE A 7 -3.44 5.60 5.02
CA PHE A 7 -4.33 5.97 3.92
C PHE A 7 -4.63 4.75 3.05
N ASP A 8 -5.88 4.66 2.61
CA ASP A 8 -6.39 3.60 1.75
C ASP A 8 -7.51 4.13 0.87
N VAL A 9 -7.68 3.57 -0.33
CA VAL A 9 -8.77 3.91 -1.24
C VAL A 9 -9.42 2.67 -1.85
N GLU A 10 -10.74 2.76 -2.08
CA GLU A 10 -11.44 1.91 -3.02
C GLU A 10 -11.59 2.64 -4.36
N ALA A 11 -11.50 1.90 -5.46
CA ALA A 11 -11.49 2.49 -6.81
C ALA A 11 -12.34 1.69 -7.81
N THR A 12 -12.65 2.33 -8.93
CA THR A 12 -13.49 1.74 -10.00
C THR A 12 -12.87 0.52 -10.68
N ASP A 13 -11.53 0.40 -10.70
CA ASP A 13 -10.79 -0.66 -11.37
C ASP A 13 -9.31 -0.66 -10.90
N LYS A 14 -8.56 -1.69 -11.23
CA LYS A 14 -7.10 -1.76 -11.03
C LYS A 14 -6.33 -0.94 -12.05
N ASN A 15 -6.85 -0.87 -13.28
CA ASN A 15 -6.28 -0.10 -14.37
C ASN A 15 -7.14 1.14 -14.57
N ASP A 16 -6.54 2.31 -14.80
CA ASP A 16 -7.27 3.58 -14.90
C ASP A 16 -8.21 3.81 -13.70
N ALA A 17 -7.65 3.61 -12.51
CA ALA A 17 -8.36 3.69 -11.23
C ALA A 17 -8.87 5.12 -10.98
N VAL A 18 -10.16 5.22 -10.63
CA VAL A 18 -10.76 6.46 -10.12
C VAL A 18 -11.33 6.16 -8.75
N ILE A 19 -10.97 6.96 -7.75
CA ILE A 19 -11.39 6.72 -6.37
C ILE A 19 -12.89 6.82 -6.20
N ILE A 20 -13.45 5.90 -5.41
CA ILE A 20 -14.86 5.88 -5.02
C ILE A 20 -15.06 5.98 -3.50
N GLU A 21 -14.07 5.56 -2.73
CA GLU A 21 -14.01 5.77 -1.29
C GLU A 21 -12.54 6.06 -0.92
N ALA A 22 -12.31 6.96 0.02
CA ALA A 22 -10.99 7.20 0.58
C ALA A 22 -11.10 7.32 2.09
N ALA A 23 -10.14 6.74 2.82
CA ALA A 23 -10.09 6.80 4.26
C ALA A 23 -8.70 7.12 4.78
N SER A 24 -8.62 7.71 5.96
CA SER A 24 -7.36 7.97 6.63
C SER A 24 -7.46 7.92 8.14
N LEU A 25 -6.31 7.62 8.78
CA LEU A 25 -6.07 7.81 10.19
C LEU A 25 -4.84 8.73 10.36
N ASP A 26 -4.94 9.72 11.19
CA ASP A 26 -3.79 10.55 11.57
C ASP A 26 -2.77 9.71 12.35
N VAL A 27 -1.48 9.83 12.01
CA VAL A 27 -0.39 9.25 12.80
C VAL A 27 0.28 10.38 13.57
N THR A 28 0.05 10.41 14.88
CA THR A 28 0.58 11.45 15.77
C THR A 28 1.90 11.06 16.44
N SER A 29 2.18 9.75 16.54
CA SER A 29 3.44 9.19 17.04
C SER A 29 3.69 7.83 16.42
N ILE A 30 4.97 7.46 16.26
CA ILE A 30 5.42 6.11 15.88
C ILE A 30 6.14 5.38 17.03
N ASN A 31 6.34 6.04 18.17
CA ASN A 31 7.01 5.42 19.30
C ASN A 31 6.47 5.98 20.65
N PRO A 32 5.47 5.30 21.27
CA PRO A 32 4.65 4.22 20.73
C PRO A 32 3.77 4.72 19.58
N LEU A 33 3.22 3.78 18.77
CA LEU A 33 2.27 4.15 17.73
C LEU A 33 1.01 4.76 18.35
N ALA A 34 0.67 5.97 17.90
CA ALA A 34 -0.57 6.63 18.24
C ALA A 34 -1.26 7.11 16.96
N VAL A 35 -2.49 6.63 16.73
CA VAL A 35 -3.34 6.99 15.60
C VAL A 35 -4.65 7.56 16.11
N GLY A 36 -5.30 8.39 15.29
CA GLY A 36 -6.59 8.99 15.64
C GLY A 36 -7.27 9.67 14.46
N ASN A 37 -8.34 10.42 14.75
CA ASN A 37 -9.08 11.20 13.78
C ASN A 37 -9.43 10.39 12.52
N PRO A 38 -10.21 9.29 12.63
CA PRO A 38 -10.61 8.53 11.48
C PRO A 38 -11.46 9.41 10.56
N TRP A 39 -11.13 9.37 9.28
CA TRP A 39 -11.87 10.08 8.25
C TRP A 39 -12.17 9.12 7.10
N VAL A 40 -13.38 9.20 6.54
CA VAL A 40 -13.81 8.45 5.35
C VAL A 40 -14.76 9.29 4.52
N GLN A 41 -14.63 9.23 3.21
CA GLN A 41 -15.51 9.92 2.26
C GLN A 41 -15.67 9.09 0.99
N ARG A 42 -16.93 8.97 0.53
CA ARG A 42 -17.27 8.41 -0.79
C ARG A 42 -17.30 9.48 -1.86
N TYR A 43 -17.02 9.06 -3.10
CA TYR A 43 -16.91 9.93 -4.27
C TYR A 43 -17.63 9.34 -5.47
N ASN A 44 -18.16 10.23 -6.31
CA ASN A 44 -18.73 9.86 -7.61
C ASN A 44 -17.59 9.86 -8.66
N PRO A 45 -17.26 8.68 -9.23
CA PRO A 45 -16.17 8.57 -10.22
C PRO A 45 -16.55 9.11 -11.62
N GLY A 46 -17.83 9.31 -11.90
CA GLY A 46 -18.31 9.70 -13.23
C GLY A 46 -18.19 8.62 -14.31
N LYS A 47 -17.86 7.39 -13.92
CA LYS A 47 -17.77 6.21 -14.78
C LYS A 47 -18.21 4.95 -14.01
N PRO A 48 -18.62 3.86 -14.71
CA PRO A 48 -19.02 2.62 -14.07
C PRO A 48 -17.88 1.95 -13.30
N ILE A 49 -18.24 1.22 -12.24
CA ILE A 49 -17.35 0.36 -11.47
C ILE A 49 -17.21 -0.99 -12.21
N SER A 50 -16.00 -1.51 -12.33
CA SER A 50 -15.77 -2.84 -12.90
C SER A 50 -16.30 -3.94 -11.99
N LEU A 51 -16.75 -5.06 -12.57
CA LEU A 51 -17.25 -6.20 -11.78
C LEU A 51 -16.18 -6.75 -10.79
N GLY A 52 -14.90 -6.68 -11.17
CA GLY A 52 -13.81 -7.13 -10.30
C GLY A 52 -13.64 -6.24 -9.08
N ALA A 53 -13.75 -4.92 -9.23
CA ALA A 53 -13.72 -3.96 -8.15
C ALA A 53 -14.98 -4.09 -7.27
N LEU A 54 -16.15 -4.12 -7.90
CA LEU A 54 -17.43 -4.31 -7.22
C LEU A 54 -17.44 -5.59 -6.35
N ALA A 55 -16.91 -6.70 -6.87
CA ALA A 55 -16.79 -7.96 -6.12
C ALA A 55 -15.80 -7.90 -4.95
N THR A 56 -14.97 -6.86 -4.87
CA THR A 56 -14.01 -6.64 -3.79
C THR A 56 -14.61 -5.76 -2.70
N HIS A 57 -15.02 -4.54 -3.02
CA HIS A 57 -15.45 -3.54 -2.05
C HIS A 57 -16.98 -3.45 -1.88
N HIS A 58 -17.77 -4.07 -2.76
CA HIS A 58 -19.25 -4.13 -2.70
C HIS A 58 -19.97 -2.78 -2.70
N ILE A 59 -19.33 -1.68 -3.09
CA ILE A 59 -19.95 -0.35 -3.21
C ILE A 59 -20.62 -0.26 -4.58
N LEU A 60 -21.94 0.00 -4.61
CA LEU A 60 -22.71 0.08 -5.85
C LEU A 60 -22.64 1.47 -6.47
N ASP A 61 -22.72 1.54 -7.81
CA ASP A 61 -22.72 2.81 -8.54
C ASP A 61 -23.84 3.76 -8.05
N GLU A 62 -25.02 3.21 -7.73
CA GLU A 62 -26.17 3.94 -7.25
C GLU A 62 -25.94 4.65 -5.91
N GLU A 63 -25.06 4.13 -5.06
CA GLU A 63 -24.68 4.72 -3.77
C GLU A 63 -23.83 5.99 -3.94
N LEU A 64 -23.21 6.15 -5.11
CA LEU A 64 -22.27 7.23 -5.40
C LEU A 64 -22.85 8.41 -6.16
N VAL A 65 -24.08 8.30 -6.68
CA VAL A 65 -24.71 9.30 -7.56
C VAL A 65 -24.70 10.71 -6.94
N ASN A 66 -24.96 10.81 -5.62
CA ASN A 66 -25.02 12.08 -4.90
C ASN A 66 -23.75 12.42 -4.14
N CYS A 67 -22.68 11.64 -4.30
CA CYS A 67 -21.39 11.93 -3.68
C CYS A 67 -20.64 13.03 -4.42
N PRO A 68 -19.71 13.75 -3.75
CA PRO A 68 -18.82 14.69 -4.41
C PRO A 68 -18.01 14.01 -5.53
N SER A 69 -17.69 14.74 -6.59
CA SER A 69 -16.84 14.19 -7.67
C SER A 69 -15.48 13.73 -7.11
N SER A 70 -14.96 12.61 -7.62
CA SER A 70 -13.62 12.10 -7.29
C SER A 70 -12.53 13.15 -7.56
N SER A 71 -12.71 14.01 -8.56
CA SER A 71 -11.78 15.10 -8.86
C SER A 71 -11.68 16.17 -7.76
N SER A 72 -12.63 16.18 -6.79
CA SER A 72 -12.60 17.08 -5.64
C SER A 72 -11.74 16.56 -4.49
N PHE A 73 -11.29 15.31 -4.52
CA PHE A 73 -10.41 14.77 -3.47
C PHE A 73 -9.14 15.59 -3.31
N ARG A 74 -8.73 15.80 -2.09
CA ARG A 74 -7.43 16.41 -1.74
C ARG A 74 -6.91 15.76 -0.47
N LEU A 75 -5.61 15.44 -0.46
CA LEU A 75 -4.95 15.06 0.77
C LEU A 75 -5.04 16.19 1.82
N PRO A 76 -5.12 15.84 3.11
CA PRO A 76 -5.04 16.83 4.19
C PRO A 76 -3.81 17.71 4.04
N ALA A 77 -3.97 19.02 4.24
CA ALA A 77 -2.87 19.98 4.13
C ALA A 77 -1.74 19.64 5.12
N GLY A 78 -0.49 19.69 4.65
CA GLY A 78 0.68 19.38 5.46
C GLY A 78 1.05 17.89 5.53
N THR A 79 0.30 16.99 4.86
CA THR A 79 0.68 15.58 4.74
C THR A 79 2.01 15.48 4.00
N LYS A 80 2.99 14.84 4.64
CA LYS A 80 4.32 14.55 4.08
C LYS A 80 4.52 13.06 3.82
N TYR A 81 3.81 12.21 4.57
CA TYR A 81 3.91 10.76 4.48
C TYR A 81 2.51 10.16 4.36
N ILE A 82 2.35 9.26 3.41
CA ILE A 82 1.24 8.32 3.36
C ILE A 82 1.77 6.92 3.69
N ILE A 83 1.06 6.22 4.55
CA ILE A 83 1.37 4.87 4.99
C ILE A 83 0.22 3.99 4.54
N GLY A 84 0.49 2.92 3.81
CA GLY A 84 -0.55 2.02 3.31
C GLY A 84 -0.03 0.61 3.05
N HIS A 85 -0.96 -0.29 2.79
CA HIS A 85 -0.62 -1.68 2.47
C HIS A 85 -0.69 -1.87 0.94
N SER A 86 0.48 -1.88 0.27
CA SER A 86 0.57 -1.72 -1.19
C SER A 86 0.31 -0.28 -1.68
N VAL A 87 0.72 0.68 -0.90
CA VAL A 87 0.42 2.13 -0.99
C VAL A 87 0.64 2.79 -2.35
N ASP A 88 1.30 2.13 -3.30
CA ASP A 88 1.53 2.69 -4.63
C ASP A 88 0.24 2.79 -5.43
N PHE A 89 -0.67 1.81 -5.30
CA PHE A 89 -1.98 1.85 -5.92
C PHE A 89 -2.79 3.06 -5.43
N ASP A 90 -2.86 3.25 -4.12
CA ASP A 90 -3.58 4.36 -3.50
C ASP A 90 -3.01 5.71 -3.93
N TRP A 91 -1.69 5.80 -3.95
CA TRP A 91 -0.98 7.01 -4.34
C TRP A 91 -1.20 7.36 -5.83
N GLU A 92 -1.18 6.36 -6.72
CA GLU A 92 -1.47 6.54 -8.15
C GLU A 92 -2.92 6.96 -8.37
N ALA A 93 -3.87 6.33 -7.67
CA ALA A 93 -5.29 6.62 -7.78
C ALA A 93 -5.67 8.06 -7.39
N ILE A 94 -4.88 8.70 -6.54
CA ILE A 94 -5.06 10.11 -6.14
C ILE A 94 -4.19 11.09 -6.93
N GLY A 95 -3.60 10.67 -8.05
CA GLY A 95 -2.84 11.53 -8.95
C GLY A 95 -1.38 11.74 -8.59
N SER A 96 -0.78 10.82 -7.85
CA SER A 96 0.66 10.76 -7.55
C SER A 96 1.23 12.04 -6.90
N PRO A 97 0.64 12.54 -5.80
CA PRO A 97 1.11 13.76 -5.16
C PRO A 97 2.54 13.64 -4.63
N GLU A 98 3.22 14.76 -4.42
CA GLU A 98 4.59 14.80 -3.89
C GLU A 98 4.61 14.53 -2.38
N VAL A 99 4.52 13.24 -2.00
CA VAL A 99 4.60 12.76 -0.61
C VAL A 99 5.47 11.51 -0.52
N LYS A 100 6.06 11.27 0.64
CA LYS A 100 6.81 10.03 0.92
C LYS A 100 5.83 8.89 1.20
N ARG A 101 6.09 7.72 0.60
CA ARG A 101 5.24 6.53 0.72
C ARG A 101 5.90 5.47 1.60
N ILE A 102 5.22 5.02 2.63
CA ILE A 102 5.66 3.94 3.51
C ILE A 102 4.76 2.74 3.27
N CYS A 103 5.34 1.64 2.74
CA CYS A 103 4.60 0.46 2.34
C CYS A 103 4.69 -0.64 3.40
N THR A 104 3.61 -0.88 4.14
CA THR A 104 3.55 -1.94 5.14
C THR A 104 3.63 -3.34 4.53
N LEU A 105 3.17 -3.55 3.29
CA LEU A 105 3.33 -4.81 2.57
C LEU A 105 4.81 -5.14 2.33
N ALA A 106 5.58 -4.18 1.83
CA ALA A 106 7.01 -4.38 1.56
C ALA A 106 7.79 -4.64 2.86
N LEU A 107 7.51 -3.87 3.90
CA LEU A 107 8.10 -4.07 5.22
C LEU A 107 7.72 -5.44 5.81
N SER A 108 6.46 -5.86 5.68
CA SER A 108 6.01 -7.17 6.17
C SER A 108 6.71 -8.34 5.48
N ARG A 109 6.87 -8.27 4.15
CA ARG A 109 7.61 -9.28 3.38
C ARG A 109 9.08 -9.39 3.81
N SER A 110 9.69 -8.27 4.17
CA SER A 110 11.06 -8.24 4.65
C SER A 110 11.20 -8.77 6.08
N LEU A 111 10.22 -8.50 6.95
CA LEU A 111 10.27 -8.87 8.37
C LEU A 111 9.82 -10.31 8.66
N TRP A 112 8.89 -10.83 7.88
CA TRP A 112 8.30 -12.17 8.04
C TRP A 112 8.34 -12.95 6.72
N PRO A 113 9.54 -13.21 6.15
CA PRO A 113 9.68 -13.81 4.82
C PRO A 113 9.10 -15.23 4.71
N ASP A 114 8.96 -15.93 5.84
CA ASP A 114 8.48 -17.32 5.88
C ASP A 114 6.95 -17.44 5.88
N LEU A 115 6.21 -16.32 5.93
CA LEU A 115 4.76 -16.35 5.81
C LEU A 115 4.34 -16.66 4.36
N ASP A 116 3.35 -17.51 4.20
CA ASP A 116 2.77 -17.90 2.91
C ASP A 116 1.94 -16.80 2.25
N SER A 117 1.48 -15.83 3.04
CA SER A 117 0.72 -14.66 2.58
C SER A 117 1.02 -13.41 3.40
N HIS A 118 1.07 -12.27 2.71
CA HIS A 118 1.28 -10.95 3.31
C HIS A 118 0.12 -9.99 3.02
N THR A 119 -1.08 -10.50 2.72
CA THR A 119 -2.28 -9.66 2.65
C THR A 119 -2.60 -9.11 4.04
N GLN A 120 -3.30 -7.97 4.12
CA GLN A 120 -3.73 -7.38 5.40
C GLN A 120 -4.46 -8.42 6.27
N SER A 121 -5.40 -9.18 5.68
CA SER A 121 -6.15 -10.22 6.37
C SER A 121 -5.27 -11.33 6.92
N ALA A 122 -4.31 -11.83 6.12
CA ALA A 122 -3.40 -12.89 6.55
C ALA A 122 -2.49 -12.42 7.70
N LEU A 123 -1.95 -11.21 7.61
CA LEU A 123 -1.14 -10.63 8.67
C LEU A 123 -1.94 -10.40 9.96
N LEU A 124 -3.20 -9.95 9.84
CA LEU A 124 -4.06 -9.80 11.02
C LEU A 124 -4.31 -11.14 11.70
N TYR A 125 -4.58 -12.22 10.94
CA TYR A 125 -4.68 -13.58 11.50
C TYR A 125 -3.39 -14.04 12.16
N ASN A 126 -2.23 -13.69 11.60
CA ASN A 126 -0.94 -14.04 12.18
C ASN A 126 -0.71 -13.35 13.52
N PHE A 127 -1.13 -12.09 13.67
CA PHE A 127 -0.88 -11.29 14.87
C PHE A 127 -1.99 -11.36 15.92
N GLU A 128 -3.26 -11.41 15.49
CA GLU A 128 -4.44 -11.30 16.36
C GLU A 128 -5.47 -12.41 16.08
N ARG A 129 -5.04 -13.66 15.97
CA ARG A 129 -5.87 -14.80 15.52
C ARG A 129 -7.23 -14.89 16.22
N ALA A 130 -7.30 -14.58 17.51
CA ALA A 130 -8.52 -14.72 18.29
C ALA A 130 -9.63 -13.73 17.87
N THR A 131 -9.27 -12.55 17.42
CA THR A 131 -10.18 -11.45 17.09
C THR A 131 -10.22 -11.10 15.60
N ALA A 132 -9.25 -11.60 14.81
CA ALA A 132 -9.10 -11.27 13.40
C ALA A 132 -10.37 -11.51 12.59
N ARG A 133 -11.06 -12.66 12.82
CA ARG A 133 -12.30 -13.00 12.09
C ARG A 133 -13.40 -11.95 12.25
N GLU A 134 -13.50 -11.34 13.42
CA GLU A 134 -14.51 -10.31 13.69
C GLU A 134 -14.12 -8.98 13.05
N GLN A 135 -12.85 -8.61 13.16
CA GLN A 135 -12.32 -7.37 12.61
C GLN A 135 -12.32 -7.33 11.08
N LEU A 136 -12.31 -8.51 10.43
CA LEU A 136 -12.33 -8.65 8.97
C LEU A 136 -13.75 -8.70 8.38
N ARG A 137 -14.80 -8.52 9.17
CA ARG A 137 -16.18 -8.52 8.64
C ARG A 137 -16.43 -7.40 7.65
N ASP A 138 -15.83 -6.24 7.90
CA ASP A 138 -15.94 -5.04 7.07
C ASP A 138 -14.69 -4.79 6.23
N ALA A 139 -13.82 -5.81 6.09
CA ALA A 139 -12.65 -5.74 5.20
C ALA A 139 -13.08 -5.43 3.77
N HIS A 140 -12.21 -4.73 3.03
CA HIS A 140 -12.52 -4.13 1.74
C HIS A 140 -13.48 -2.93 1.81
N SER A 141 -13.49 -2.24 2.94
CA SER A 141 -13.86 -0.83 3.01
C SER A 141 -12.62 -0.03 3.41
N ALA A 142 -12.38 1.10 2.77
CA ALA A 142 -11.15 1.88 3.02
C ALA A 142 -10.96 2.20 4.51
N LEU A 143 -12.04 2.46 5.26
CA LEU A 143 -11.95 2.74 6.70
C LEU A 143 -11.51 1.51 7.52
N ALA A 144 -12.02 0.32 7.22
CA ALA A 144 -11.59 -0.90 7.92
C ALA A 144 -10.12 -1.21 7.58
N ASP A 145 -9.72 -1.03 6.33
CA ASP A 145 -8.37 -1.34 5.87
C ASP A 145 -7.32 -0.40 6.45
N VAL A 146 -7.58 0.89 6.68
CA VAL A 146 -6.65 1.76 7.42
C VAL A 146 -6.52 1.35 8.89
N TRP A 147 -7.60 0.84 9.53
CA TRP A 147 -7.50 0.31 10.90
C TRP A 147 -6.68 -0.98 10.96
N ILE A 148 -6.87 -1.90 10.02
CA ILE A 148 -6.06 -3.12 9.93
C ILE A 148 -4.60 -2.76 9.63
N CYS A 149 -4.37 -1.82 8.69
CA CYS A 149 -3.04 -1.31 8.38
C CYS A 149 -2.35 -0.71 9.62
N SER A 150 -3.09 -0.01 10.49
CA SER A 150 -2.54 0.55 11.72
C SER A 150 -2.00 -0.53 12.67
N LYS A 151 -2.69 -1.66 12.78
CA LYS A 151 -2.25 -2.80 13.60
C LYS A 151 -1.00 -3.46 13.04
N ILE A 152 -0.97 -3.66 11.71
CA ILE A 152 0.21 -4.18 11.01
C ILE A 152 1.39 -3.23 11.21
N LEU A 153 1.17 -1.92 11.09
CA LEU A 153 2.19 -0.90 11.33
C LEU A 153 2.72 -0.99 12.78
N GLY A 154 1.86 -1.19 13.77
CA GLY A 154 2.26 -1.39 15.17
C GLY A 154 3.26 -2.54 15.32
N GLN A 155 2.97 -3.71 14.71
CA GLN A 155 3.88 -4.86 14.73
C GLN A 155 5.21 -4.58 14.01
N ILE A 156 5.17 -3.85 12.91
CA ILE A 156 6.37 -3.41 12.17
C ILE A 156 7.23 -2.50 13.04
N LEU A 157 6.62 -1.50 13.70
CA LEU A 157 7.32 -0.55 14.55
C LEU A 157 7.98 -1.21 15.78
N GLU A 158 7.30 -2.20 16.38
CA GLU A 158 7.87 -3.00 17.50
C GLU A 158 9.13 -3.77 17.07
N LYS A 159 9.19 -4.25 15.84
CA LYS A 159 10.35 -4.96 15.29
C LYS A 159 11.47 -4.04 14.86
N LEU A 160 11.14 -2.97 14.12
CA LEU A 160 12.14 -2.10 13.48
C LEU A 160 12.64 -0.98 14.39
N LYS A 161 11.81 -0.50 15.32
CA LYS A 161 12.10 0.61 16.25
C LYS A 161 12.74 1.81 15.56
N PRO A 162 12.14 2.34 14.47
CA PRO A 162 12.70 3.46 13.74
C PRO A 162 12.75 4.71 14.63
N SER A 163 13.80 5.52 14.49
CA SER A 163 13.98 6.75 15.27
C SER A 163 13.08 7.91 14.79
N SER A 164 12.58 7.82 13.55
CA SER A 164 11.75 8.86 12.93
C SER A 164 10.92 8.30 11.76
N LEU A 165 9.96 9.10 11.27
CA LEU A 165 9.22 8.79 10.02
C LEU A 165 10.15 8.71 8.82
N ASP A 166 11.20 9.53 8.75
CA ASP A 166 12.20 9.45 7.68
C ASP A 166 12.95 8.10 7.74
N ALA A 167 13.39 7.67 8.91
CA ALA A 167 14.04 6.38 9.07
C ALA A 167 13.11 5.21 8.67
N LEU A 168 11.83 5.26 9.05
CA LEU A 168 10.84 4.27 8.63
C LEU A 168 10.62 4.27 7.12
N TRP A 169 10.55 5.45 6.51
CA TRP A 169 10.46 5.59 5.05
C TRP A 169 11.68 5.00 4.34
N GLU A 170 12.90 5.28 4.79
CA GLU A 170 14.12 4.69 4.22
C GLU A 170 14.14 3.16 4.34
N MET A 171 13.66 2.61 5.48
CA MET A 171 13.51 1.16 5.65
C MET A 171 12.48 0.60 4.66
N SER A 172 11.35 1.29 4.45
CA SER A 172 10.34 0.92 3.47
C SER A 172 10.88 0.95 2.04
N GLU A 173 11.63 1.99 1.66
CA GLU A 173 12.26 2.10 0.34
C GLU A 173 13.26 0.94 0.08
N LYS A 174 14.02 0.54 1.08
CA LYS A 174 14.91 -0.63 0.99
C LYS A 174 14.13 -1.94 0.83
N ALA A 175 13.07 -2.12 1.61
CA ALA A 175 12.23 -3.32 1.58
C ALA A 175 11.49 -3.52 0.24
N ARG A 176 11.28 -2.46 -0.53
CA ARG A 176 10.66 -2.51 -1.86
C ARG A 176 11.58 -3.03 -2.95
N ILE A 177 12.91 -3.00 -2.73
CA ILE A 177 13.87 -3.50 -3.70
C ILE A 177 13.82 -5.04 -3.68
N PRO A 178 13.36 -5.72 -4.74
CA PRO A 178 13.22 -7.16 -4.73
C PRO A 178 14.59 -7.84 -4.73
N THR A 179 14.68 -8.95 -4.01
CA THR A 179 15.87 -9.84 -4.03
C THR A 179 15.73 -10.97 -5.04
N THR A 180 14.48 -11.29 -5.41
CA THR A 180 14.14 -12.32 -6.40
C THR A 180 13.39 -11.73 -7.57
N MET A 181 13.47 -12.36 -8.73
CA MET A 181 12.72 -11.95 -9.92
C MET A 181 11.22 -12.11 -9.71
N PRO A 182 10.42 -11.06 -9.81
CA PRO A 182 8.97 -11.12 -9.54
C PRO A 182 8.17 -11.77 -10.68
N PHE A 183 8.69 -11.80 -11.91
CA PHE A 183 8.02 -12.32 -13.10
C PHE A 183 9.03 -12.73 -14.19
N GLY A 184 8.51 -13.23 -15.31
CA GLY A 184 9.29 -13.59 -16.49
C GLY A 184 9.98 -14.97 -16.38
N LYS A 185 10.93 -15.21 -17.28
CA LYS A 185 11.64 -16.51 -17.42
C LYS A 185 12.34 -16.95 -16.13
N HIS A 186 12.85 -16.00 -15.34
CA HIS A 186 13.61 -16.22 -14.12
C HIS A 186 12.79 -15.94 -12.85
N LYS A 187 11.45 -16.01 -12.91
CA LYS A 187 10.58 -15.78 -11.75
C LYS A 187 10.99 -16.66 -10.56
N GLY A 188 11.19 -16.03 -9.39
CA GLY A 188 11.57 -16.71 -8.15
C GLY A 188 13.08 -16.92 -7.97
N GLU A 189 13.90 -16.77 -9.02
CA GLU A 189 15.36 -16.83 -8.89
C GLU A 189 15.92 -15.57 -8.22
N LEU A 190 17.02 -15.71 -7.48
CA LEU A 190 17.75 -14.56 -6.93
C LEU A 190 18.23 -13.66 -8.06
N ILE A 191 17.97 -12.35 -7.99
CA ILE A 191 18.37 -11.39 -9.03
C ILE A 191 19.89 -11.41 -9.23
N SER A 192 20.66 -11.64 -8.16
CA SER A 192 22.12 -11.78 -8.25
C SER A 192 22.59 -12.97 -9.14
N GLN A 193 21.75 -14.01 -9.27
CA GLN A 193 22.04 -15.23 -10.05
C GLN A 193 21.47 -15.19 -11.47
N VAL A 194 20.62 -14.22 -11.78
CA VAL A 194 20.08 -14.04 -13.14
C VAL A 194 21.19 -13.65 -14.10
N PRO A 195 21.24 -14.24 -15.32
CA PRO A 195 22.25 -13.91 -16.33
C PRO A 195 22.30 -12.42 -16.68
N SER A 196 23.51 -11.89 -16.87
CA SER A 196 23.74 -10.46 -17.10
C SER A 196 23.08 -9.94 -18.39
N ASP A 197 23.04 -10.75 -19.44
CA ASP A 197 22.37 -10.41 -20.71
C ASP A 197 20.86 -10.24 -20.51
N TYR A 198 20.23 -11.10 -19.71
CA TYR A 198 18.81 -10.98 -19.36
C TYR A 198 18.54 -9.73 -18.50
N LYS A 199 19.39 -9.46 -17.51
CA LYS A 199 19.30 -8.21 -16.69
C LYS A 199 19.39 -6.96 -17.57
N GLN A 200 20.35 -6.92 -18.46
CA GLN A 200 20.53 -5.80 -19.40
C GLN A 200 19.34 -5.66 -20.36
N TRP A 201 18.76 -6.77 -20.83
CA TRP A 201 17.55 -6.75 -21.63
C TRP A 201 16.37 -6.17 -20.84
N MET A 202 16.17 -6.62 -19.60
CA MET A 202 15.11 -6.10 -18.71
C MET A 202 15.26 -4.59 -18.45
N LEU A 203 16.48 -4.10 -18.23
CA LEU A 203 16.75 -2.67 -18.00
C LEU A 203 16.37 -1.77 -19.19
N ARG A 204 16.25 -2.34 -20.40
CA ARG A 204 15.80 -1.63 -21.60
C ARG A 204 14.28 -1.60 -21.77
N GLN A 205 13.52 -2.32 -20.94
CA GLN A 205 12.07 -2.34 -21.02
C GLN A 205 11.46 -1.16 -20.25
N ASP A 206 10.47 -0.48 -20.83
CA ASP A 206 9.83 0.69 -20.23
C ASP A 206 8.91 0.33 -19.04
N ASN A 207 8.38 -0.90 -19.02
CA ASN A 207 7.44 -1.39 -18.01
C ASN A 207 8.08 -2.02 -16.77
N VAL A 208 9.39 -1.86 -16.57
CA VAL A 208 10.10 -2.33 -15.36
C VAL A 208 9.94 -1.31 -14.24
N SER A 209 9.38 -1.74 -13.11
CA SER A 209 9.19 -0.87 -11.96
C SER A 209 10.52 -0.26 -11.48
N PRO A 210 10.50 0.96 -10.89
CA PRO A 210 11.72 1.62 -10.41
C PRO A 210 12.51 0.76 -9.41
N TYR A 211 11.83 0.01 -8.54
CA TYR A 211 12.46 -0.85 -7.54
C TYR A 211 13.14 -2.08 -8.16
N LEU A 212 12.49 -2.73 -9.15
CA LEU A 212 13.12 -3.81 -9.88
C LEU A 212 14.32 -3.32 -10.70
N ARG A 213 14.18 -2.16 -11.35
CA ARG A 213 15.28 -1.51 -12.08
C ARG A 213 16.48 -1.30 -11.16
N LYS A 214 16.27 -0.75 -9.97
CA LYS A 214 17.32 -0.56 -8.96
C LYS A 214 17.97 -1.88 -8.54
N ALA A 215 17.18 -2.95 -8.33
CA ALA A 215 17.71 -4.28 -7.98
C ALA A 215 18.60 -4.86 -9.09
N LEU A 216 18.17 -4.73 -10.36
CA LEU A 216 18.93 -5.16 -11.52
C LEU A 216 20.26 -4.40 -11.66
N GLU A 217 20.24 -3.08 -11.51
CA GLU A 217 21.43 -2.21 -11.57
C GLU A 217 22.45 -2.55 -10.48
N LEU A 218 22.00 -2.78 -9.25
CA LEU A 218 22.87 -3.15 -8.13
C LEU A 218 23.59 -4.49 -8.33
N THR A 219 23.02 -5.39 -9.13
CA THR A 219 23.53 -6.76 -9.33
C THR A 219 24.16 -6.98 -10.70
N THR A 220 24.23 -5.97 -11.54
CA THR A 220 24.83 -6.05 -12.90
C THR A 220 26.30 -5.59 -12.91
N ARG A 221 26.83 -5.14 -11.78
CA ARG A 221 28.24 -4.71 -11.62
C ARG A 221 29.17 -5.88 -11.53
#